data_8e8d12e973d13f5e6a6d05ba20c8d30a
#
_entry.id   8e8d12e973d13f5e6a6d05ba20c8d30a
#
_cell.length_a   1.000
_cell.length_b   1.000
_cell.length_c   1.000
_cell.angle_alpha   90.00
_cell.angle_beta   90.00
_cell.angle_gamma   90.00
#
_symmetry.space_group_name_H-M   'P 1'
#
loop_
_entity.id
_entity.type
_entity.pdbx_description
1 polymer ?
#
loop_
_entity_poly.entity_id
_entity_poly.type
_entity_poly.pdbx_seq_one_letter_code
_entity_poly.pdbx_strand_id
1 'polypeptide(L)'
;VNVQLLQEAAVREFVDILDCCEGAKAIIWDESLGGPVGLVARYTFLKEHHVTKMYPLRPEPWTEIDVKNIIFITRPNQLLMDYIAANIHAEEKKKKVSRKEYFLYFLPKKSFLCEKRLQVKGVHGSLSVIGEFRCDFFPFDNDLLSMELKDAYKELYIEGDTSCLHQSACALIGLQKLYGRIPKVYGKGSYAQRVWDITKALAEEDSEALNNDKGVIDQMIIIDRSVDLMSVLATQLTYEGLIDEIYGINNTTVNLPAEKFNTSEGLSTDRNTEKSQFILNSKEQLFAELRDKNFNAVGVVLSRHAKSIKSRANEKHSDMSIQELKKLVEGLPHIKAKEQSLSTHTTIAELVKNVISSDDFLDELGCEQEFMMCSDVDKPNSFIEDLIAKEAPLRSVLRLMCMQSIAGSGLKPKVLDYYKRELVQVYGLQTLLTIGNLEKAGLLRAQTGQRTYHVLRKTLNLTAETPEEVSPKDITYVHSIYAPLSVRIVEQHLKPNGWQMLTEKLSSLPGPTFEDFQSSASLSTRRGSFTSEISQSDIPRVIVVFFVGGCTFAEISALRFLSQQEDNNVEFVICTTKLVNKNTFLDTFIEN
;
A
#
# COMPACT_ATOMS: atom_id res chain seq x y z
N VAL A 1 -5.41 -16.82 5.46
CA VAL A 1 -5.36 -17.08 4.00
C VAL A 1 -3.91 -17.24 3.56
N ASN A 2 -3.63 -18.27 2.77
CA ASN A 2 -2.27 -18.44 2.25
C ASN A 2 -2.04 -17.53 1.02
N VAL A 3 -1.52 -16.33 1.24
CA VAL A 3 -1.15 -15.36 0.17
C VAL A 3 -0.08 -15.93 -0.77
N GLN A 4 0.69 -16.96 -0.35
CA GLN A 4 1.68 -17.62 -1.19
C GLN A 4 1.06 -18.26 -2.45
N LEU A 5 -0.19 -18.72 -2.39
CA LEU A 5 -0.88 -19.25 -3.57
C LEU A 5 -1.00 -18.21 -4.69
N LEU A 6 -1.28 -16.95 -4.34
CA LEU A 6 -1.34 -15.86 -5.30
C LEU A 6 0.05 -15.58 -5.89
N GLN A 7 1.08 -15.58 -5.04
CA GLN A 7 2.46 -15.42 -5.49
C GLN A 7 2.88 -16.55 -6.42
N GLU A 8 2.58 -17.80 -6.08
CA GLU A 8 2.88 -18.97 -6.92
C GLU A 8 2.14 -18.93 -8.26
N ALA A 9 0.88 -18.47 -8.30
CA ALA A 9 0.13 -18.30 -9.53
C ALA A 9 0.79 -17.24 -10.44
N ALA A 10 1.17 -16.10 -9.88
CA ALA A 10 1.88 -15.03 -10.61
C ALA A 10 3.27 -15.50 -11.11
N VAL A 11 4.01 -16.28 -10.30
CA VAL A 11 5.29 -16.86 -10.70
C VAL A 11 5.11 -17.84 -11.88
N ARG A 12 4.10 -18.71 -11.87
CA ARG A 12 3.84 -19.64 -12.98
C ARG A 12 3.56 -18.91 -14.28
N GLU A 13 2.67 -17.90 -14.26
CA GLU A 13 2.42 -17.10 -15.47
C GLU A 13 3.70 -16.37 -15.94
N PHE A 14 4.53 -15.93 -15.01
CA PHE A 14 5.79 -15.27 -15.37
C PHE A 14 6.79 -16.26 -15.99
N VAL A 15 6.84 -17.52 -15.51
CA VAL A 15 7.62 -18.60 -16.15
C VAL A 15 7.17 -18.81 -17.59
N ASP A 16 5.86 -18.92 -17.82
CA ASP A 16 5.31 -19.10 -19.17
C ASP A 16 5.72 -17.97 -20.12
N ILE A 17 5.78 -16.72 -19.60
CA ILE A 17 6.28 -15.55 -20.34
C ILE A 17 7.78 -15.66 -20.63
N LEU A 18 8.57 -16.07 -19.66
CA LEU A 18 10.03 -16.20 -19.83
C LEU A 18 10.38 -17.35 -20.77
N ASP A 19 9.59 -18.41 -20.77
CA ASP A 19 9.82 -19.60 -21.59
C ASP A 19 9.21 -19.49 -23.00
N CYS A 20 8.57 -18.36 -23.35
CA CYS A 20 8.05 -18.10 -24.69
C CYS A 20 9.13 -18.04 -25.78
N CYS A 21 10.40 -17.86 -25.40
CA CYS A 21 11.54 -17.83 -26.29
C CYS A 21 12.77 -18.51 -25.67
N GLU A 22 13.56 -19.19 -26.53
CA GLU A 22 14.75 -19.90 -26.11
C GLU A 22 15.99 -18.98 -26.08
N GLY A 23 16.90 -19.26 -25.18
CA GLY A 23 18.22 -18.62 -25.07
C GLY A 23 18.23 -17.31 -24.28
N ALA A 24 19.31 -16.56 -24.45
CA ALA A 24 19.50 -15.30 -23.73
C ALA A 24 18.46 -14.25 -24.11
N LYS A 25 17.93 -13.57 -23.08
CA LYS A 25 16.86 -12.58 -23.21
C LYS A 25 17.11 -11.34 -22.37
N ALA A 26 16.58 -10.20 -22.81
CA ALA A 26 16.53 -8.97 -22.05
C ALA A 26 15.06 -8.64 -21.73
N ILE A 27 14.82 -8.16 -20.53
CA ILE A 27 13.51 -7.63 -20.12
C ILE A 27 13.57 -6.10 -20.12
N ILE A 28 12.58 -5.49 -20.73
CA ILE A 28 12.37 -4.04 -20.70
C ILE A 28 11.00 -3.79 -20.10
N TRP A 29 10.98 -3.18 -18.94
CA TRP A 29 9.74 -2.94 -18.24
C TRP A 29 9.43 -1.48 -18.03
N ASP A 30 8.16 -1.21 -17.95
CA ASP A 30 7.65 0.03 -17.38
C ASP A 30 8.33 0.28 -16.03
N GLU A 31 8.89 1.47 -15.86
CA GLU A 31 9.64 1.85 -14.66
C GLU A 31 8.84 1.67 -13.36
N SER A 32 7.50 1.80 -13.44
CA SER A 32 6.60 1.58 -12.32
C SER A 32 6.48 0.10 -11.90
N LEU A 33 6.85 -0.84 -12.76
CA LEU A 33 6.70 -2.29 -12.54
C LEU A 33 7.97 -2.97 -12.01
N GLY A 34 9.15 -2.36 -12.21
CA GLY A 34 10.42 -2.99 -11.84
C GLY A 34 10.51 -3.42 -10.37
N GLY A 35 10.02 -2.57 -9.47
CA GLY A 35 9.94 -2.88 -8.05
C GLY A 35 8.87 -3.92 -7.70
N PRO A 36 7.58 -3.69 -8.06
CA PRO A 36 6.50 -4.63 -7.76
C PRO A 36 6.73 -6.04 -8.31
N VAL A 37 7.22 -6.18 -9.55
CA VAL A 37 7.55 -7.50 -10.13
C VAL A 37 8.67 -8.19 -9.35
N GLY A 38 9.60 -7.42 -8.76
CA GLY A 38 10.64 -7.95 -7.87
C GLY A 38 10.10 -8.64 -6.60
N LEU A 39 8.87 -8.31 -6.16
CA LEU A 39 8.19 -9.01 -5.07
C LEU A 39 7.68 -10.41 -5.49
N VAL A 40 7.37 -10.59 -6.77
CA VAL A 40 6.91 -11.85 -7.35
C VAL A 40 8.11 -12.72 -7.71
N ALA A 41 9.07 -12.18 -8.46
CA ALA A 41 10.21 -12.91 -9.00
C ALA A 41 11.53 -12.20 -8.69
N ARG A 42 12.39 -12.86 -7.89
CA ARG A 42 13.70 -12.33 -7.53
C ARG A 42 14.67 -12.40 -8.72
N TYR A 43 15.70 -11.55 -8.69
CA TYR A 43 16.75 -11.51 -9.72
C TYR A 43 17.44 -12.85 -9.95
N THR A 44 17.67 -13.65 -8.91
CA THR A 44 18.24 -15.02 -9.02
C THR A 44 17.37 -15.91 -9.89
N PHE A 45 16.05 -15.87 -9.68
CA PHE A 45 15.07 -16.60 -10.49
C PHE A 45 15.10 -16.17 -11.97
N LEU A 46 15.19 -14.88 -12.26
CA LEU A 46 15.30 -14.38 -13.62
C LEU A 46 16.57 -14.88 -14.34
N LYS A 47 17.68 -14.98 -13.63
CA LYS A 47 18.92 -15.56 -14.16
C LYS A 47 18.79 -17.03 -14.53
N GLU A 48 18.06 -17.82 -13.74
CA GLU A 48 17.79 -19.24 -14.03
C GLU A 48 17.02 -19.40 -15.34
N HIS A 49 16.15 -18.44 -15.72
CA HIS A 49 15.43 -18.39 -16.97
C HIS A 49 16.16 -17.62 -18.09
N HIS A 50 17.49 -17.53 -18.01
CA HIS A 50 18.37 -16.90 -19.03
C HIS A 50 18.13 -15.41 -19.27
N VAL A 51 17.56 -14.67 -18.32
CA VAL A 51 17.48 -13.21 -18.36
C VAL A 51 18.87 -12.65 -18.03
N THR A 52 19.50 -12.03 -19.01
CA THR A 52 20.88 -11.52 -18.87
C THR A 52 20.91 -10.04 -18.49
N LYS A 53 19.92 -9.27 -18.95
CA LYS A 53 19.86 -7.81 -18.75
C LYS A 53 18.42 -7.35 -18.53
N MET A 54 18.28 -6.28 -17.77
CA MET A 54 17.01 -5.62 -17.48
C MET A 54 17.17 -4.12 -17.64
N TYR A 55 16.20 -3.48 -18.27
CA TYR A 55 16.22 -2.05 -18.54
C TYR A 55 14.85 -1.43 -18.27
N PRO A 56 14.80 -0.18 -17.75
CA PRO A 56 13.56 0.59 -17.75
C PRO A 56 13.19 1.01 -19.18
N LEU A 57 11.90 1.02 -19.47
CA LEU A 57 11.37 1.55 -20.73
C LEU A 57 11.37 3.09 -20.67
N ARG A 58 12.19 3.71 -21.51
CA ARG A 58 12.36 5.16 -21.57
C ARG A 58 12.19 5.66 -23.01
N PRO A 59 11.92 6.97 -23.21
CA PRO A 59 11.80 7.55 -24.55
C PRO A 59 13.11 7.51 -25.32
N GLU A 60 14.28 7.60 -24.64
CA GLU A 60 15.57 7.53 -25.27
C GLU A 60 15.86 6.11 -25.75
N PRO A 61 16.43 5.95 -26.96
CA PRO A 61 16.84 4.65 -27.45
C PRO A 61 17.86 4.02 -26.49
N TRP A 62 17.63 2.77 -26.11
CA TRP A 62 18.60 2.07 -25.29
C TRP A 62 19.96 1.93 -25.99
N THR A 63 21.01 1.97 -25.21
CA THR A 63 22.36 1.58 -25.62
C THR A 63 22.37 0.10 -26.00
N GLU A 64 23.37 -0.35 -26.73
CA GLU A 64 23.44 -1.70 -27.32
C GLU A 64 22.94 -2.84 -26.42
N ILE A 65 21.83 -3.46 -26.82
CA ILE A 65 21.34 -4.73 -26.24
C ILE A 65 21.86 -5.84 -27.12
N ASP A 66 22.76 -6.67 -26.59
CA ASP A 66 23.47 -7.70 -27.33
C ASP A 66 22.81 -9.10 -27.23
N VAL A 67 21.47 -9.11 -27.11
CA VAL A 67 20.67 -10.34 -27.10
C VAL A 67 19.61 -10.32 -28.19
N LYS A 68 19.25 -11.52 -28.66
CA LYS A 68 18.25 -11.69 -29.72
C LYS A 68 16.85 -11.39 -29.23
N ASN A 69 16.47 -11.91 -28.06
CA ASN A 69 15.10 -11.86 -27.54
C ASN A 69 14.91 -10.69 -26.58
N ILE A 70 13.93 -9.84 -26.86
CA ILE A 70 13.57 -8.68 -26.05
C ILE A 70 12.12 -8.81 -25.63
N ILE A 71 11.88 -8.87 -24.32
CA ILE A 71 10.55 -8.99 -23.71
C ILE A 71 10.20 -7.65 -23.07
N PHE A 72 9.14 -7.01 -23.57
CA PHE A 72 8.53 -5.83 -22.96
C PHE A 72 7.46 -6.26 -21.98
N ILE A 73 7.48 -5.69 -20.77
CA ILE A 73 6.43 -5.86 -19.77
C ILE A 73 5.98 -4.47 -19.35
N THR A 74 4.74 -4.12 -19.67
CA THR A 74 4.22 -2.77 -19.47
C THR A 74 2.78 -2.75 -19.00
N ARG A 75 2.40 -1.69 -18.30
CA ARG A 75 0.99 -1.35 -18.15
C ARG A 75 0.40 -0.88 -19.47
N PRO A 76 -0.93 -1.00 -19.69
CA PRO A 76 -1.58 -0.54 -20.92
C PRO A 76 -1.67 0.99 -20.97
N ASN A 77 -0.56 1.64 -21.35
CA ASN A 77 -0.45 3.08 -21.49
C ASN A 77 0.02 3.43 -22.92
N GLN A 78 -0.71 4.34 -23.58
CA GLN A 78 -0.41 4.74 -24.97
C GLN A 78 0.97 5.39 -25.13
N LEU A 79 1.43 6.16 -24.14
CA LEU A 79 2.75 6.80 -24.16
C LEU A 79 3.87 5.75 -24.16
N LEU A 80 3.71 4.68 -23.38
CA LEU A 80 4.67 3.57 -23.36
C LEU A 80 4.73 2.85 -24.71
N MET A 81 3.60 2.78 -25.43
CA MET A 81 3.60 2.25 -26.81
C MET A 81 4.41 3.11 -27.77
N ASP A 82 4.38 4.41 -27.60
CA ASP A 82 5.24 5.33 -28.38
C ASP A 82 6.72 5.10 -28.07
N TYR A 83 7.09 4.86 -26.81
CA TYR A 83 8.47 4.53 -26.43
C TYR A 83 8.92 3.19 -27.01
N ILE A 84 8.07 2.15 -26.96
CA ILE A 84 8.36 0.85 -27.61
C ILE A 84 8.59 1.04 -29.10
N ALA A 85 7.71 1.78 -29.78
CA ALA A 85 7.82 2.03 -31.20
C ALA A 85 9.10 2.80 -31.57
N ALA A 86 9.43 3.85 -30.83
CA ALA A 86 10.66 4.63 -31.04
C ALA A 86 11.92 3.76 -30.90
N ASN A 87 11.93 2.90 -29.88
CA ASN A 87 13.04 2.00 -29.61
C ASN A 87 13.20 0.92 -30.70
N ILE A 88 12.12 0.27 -31.14
CA ILE A 88 12.15 -0.72 -32.22
C ILE A 88 12.65 -0.07 -33.52
N HIS A 89 12.10 1.10 -33.89
CA HIS A 89 12.55 1.80 -35.09
C HIS A 89 14.02 2.24 -35.03
N ALA A 90 14.52 2.63 -33.85
CA ALA A 90 15.93 2.97 -33.68
C ALA A 90 16.85 1.75 -33.88
N GLU A 91 16.42 0.56 -33.40
CA GLU A 91 17.17 -0.69 -33.61
C GLU A 91 17.12 -1.18 -35.07
N GLU A 92 15.97 -1.11 -35.73
CA GLU A 92 15.83 -1.49 -37.14
C GLU A 92 16.70 -0.64 -38.07
N LYS A 93 16.95 0.62 -37.72
CA LYS A 93 17.88 1.51 -38.46
C LYS A 93 19.35 1.13 -38.30
N LYS A 94 19.73 0.46 -37.23
CA LYS A 94 21.08 -0.03 -37.01
C LYS A 94 21.28 -1.29 -37.88
N LYS A 95 21.87 -1.21 -39.05
CA LYS A 95 22.13 -2.33 -39.97
C LYS A 95 22.99 -3.44 -39.35
N LYS A 96 22.52 -4.07 -38.24
CA LYS A 96 23.19 -5.18 -37.58
C LYS A 96 22.72 -6.52 -38.17
N VAL A 97 23.62 -7.48 -38.22
CA VAL A 97 23.47 -8.82 -38.83
C VAL A 97 22.48 -9.71 -38.09
N SER A 98 22.18 -9.41 -36.83
CA SER A 98 21.28 -10.22 -35.98
C SER A 98 19.89 -9.62 -35.92
N ARG A 99 18.91 -10.32 -36.47
CA ARG A 99 17.47 -9.98 -36.38
C ARG A 99 17.00 -10.21 -34.96
N LYS A 100 16.52 -9.14 -34.29
CA LYS A 100 15.92 -9.23 -32.94
C LYS A 100 14.49 -9.72 -33.03
N GLU A 101 14.05 -10.40 -31.99
CA GLU A 101 12.66 -10.83 -31.80
C GLU A 101 12.09 -10.09 -30.59
N TYR A 102 10.90 -9.51 -30.77
CA TYR A 102 10.25 -8.68 -29.76
C TYR A 102 8.97 -9.34 -29.27
N PHE A 103 8.80 -9.37 -27.93
CA PHE A 103 7.63 -9.90 -27.24
C PHE A 103 7.06 -8.80 -26.35
N LEU A 104 5.75 -8.62 -26.33
CA LEU A 104 5.09 -7.62 -25.52
C LEU A 104 4.04 -8.28 -24.63
N TYR A 105 4.14 -8.06 -23.32
CA TYR A 105 3.16 -8.51 -22.35
C TYR A 105 2.61 -7.33 -21.56
N PHE A 106 1.29 -7.21 -21.56
CA PHE A 106 0.58 -6.20 -20.79
C PHE A 106 0.25 -6.70 -19.40
N LEU A 107 0.50 -5.89 -18.39
CA LEU A 107 0.17 -6.17 -17.00
C LEU A 107 -0.95 -5.20 -16.54
N PRO A 108 -2.09 -5.71 -16.05
CA PRO A 108 -2.46 -7.12 -15.97
C PRO A 108 -3.13 -7.65 -17.26
N LYS A 109 -3.67 -6.78 -18.09
CA LYS A 109 -4.48 -7.12 -19.25
C LYS A 109 -4.16 -6.22 -20.44
N LYS A 110 -4.24 -6.77 -21.65
CA LYS A 110 -4.00 -6.03 -22.87
C LYS A 110 -5.12 -5.01 -23.17
N SER A 111 -4.74 -3.92 -23.82
CA SER A 111 -5.64 -2.86 -24.23
C SER A 111 -5.71 -2.77 -25.75
N PHE A 112 -6.92 -2.81 -26.29
CA PHE A 112 -7.16 -2.61 -27.71
C PHE A 112 -6.62 -1.27 -28.22
N LEU A 113 -6.73 -0.22 -27.41
CA LEU A 113 -6.20 1.10 -27.76
C LEU A 113 -4.67 1.11 -27.89
N CYS A 114 -3.98 0.37 -27.01
CA CYS A 114 -2.53 0.21 -27.08
C CYS A 114 -2.11 -0.60 -28.32
N GLU A 115 -2.81 -1.71 -28.62
CA GLU A 115 -2.55 -2.48 -29.83
C GLU A 115 -2.76 -1.63 -31.09
N LYS A 116 -3.85 -0.86 -31.16
CA LYS A 116 -4.12 0.06 -32.26
C LYS A 116 -3.06 1.15 -32.37
N ARG A 117 -2.54 1.67 -31.24
CA ARG A 117 -1.45 2.63 -31.23
C ARG A 117 -0.18 2.05 -31.86
N LEU A 118 0.17 0.81 -31.53
CA LEU A 118 1.30 0.09 -32.14
C LEU A 118 1.11 -0.13 -33.65
N GLN A 119 -0.13 -0.40 -34.11
CA GLN A 119 -0.45 -0.48 -35.54
C GLN A 119 -0.23 0.84 -36.24
N VAL A 120 -0.73 1.96 -35.66
CA VAL A 120 -0.54 3.31 -36.22
C VAL A 120 0.95 3.69 -36.29
N LYS A 121 1.74 3.26 -35.31
CA LYS A 121 3.20 3.48 -35.29
C LYS A 121 3.97 2.53 -36.19
N GLY A 122 3.32 1.54 -36.82
CA GLY A 122 3.92 0.63 -37.80
C GLY A 122 4.82 -0.45 -37.20
N VAL A 123 4.79 -0.70 -35.89
CA VAL A 123 5.64 -1.71 -35.19
C VAL A 123 4.88 -2.96 -34.77
N HIS A 124 3.57 -2.99 -34.94
CA HIS A 124 2.77 -4.15 -34.55
C HIS A 124 3.25 -5.46 -35.20
N GLY A 125 3.64 -5.40 -36.48
CA GLY A 125 4.18 -6.55 -37.22
C GLY A 125 5.60 -6.98 -36.84
N SER A 126 6.33 -6.14 -36.10
CA SER A 126 7.66 -6.48 -35.57
C SER A 126 7.59 -7.26 -34.26
N LEU A 127 6.41 -7.29 -33.60
CA LEU A 127 6.17 -8.02 -32.36
C LEU A 127 5.78 -9.48 -32.68
N SER A 128 6.53 -10.44 -32.17
CA SER A 128 6.28 -11.87 -32.35
C SER A 128 5.08 -12.35 -31.54
N VAL A 129 4.90 -11.79 -30.34
CA VAL A 129 3.80 -12.09 -29.42
C VAL A 129 3.31 -10.82 -28.77
N ILE A 130 1.99 -10.69 -28.63
CA ILE A 130 1.33 -9.68 -27.79
C ILE A 130 0.43 -10.46 -26.81
N GLY A 131 0.85 -10.55 -25.55
CA GLY A 131 0.22 -11.34 -24.51
C GLY A 131 -0.21 -10.54 -23.28
N GLU A 132 -0.66 -11.24 -22.28
CA GLU A 132 -1.03 -10.71 -20.97
C GLU A 132 -0.17 -11.35 -19.88
N PHE A 133 0.14 -10.57 -18.84
CA PHE A 133 0.70 -11.05 -17.59
C PHE A 133 -0.32 -10.77 -16.49
N ARG A 134 -1.05 -11.78 -16.06
CA ARG A 134 -2.15 -11.65 -15.10
C ARG A 134 -1.64 -11.61 -13.67
N CYS A 135 -1.05 -10.49 -13.30
CA CYS A 135 -0.62 -10.21 -11.94
C CYS A 135 -1.33 -8.94 -11.46
N ASP A 136 -2.51 -9.11 -10.89
CA ASP A 136 -3.35 -8.00 -10.43
C ASP A 136 -2.89 -7.46 -9.08
N PHE A 137 -2.42 -8.33 -8.17
CA PHE A 137 -1.94 -7.99 -6.84
C PHE A 137 -0.50 -8.41 -6.65
N PHE A 138 0.28 -7.52 -6.04
CA PHE A 138 1.64 -7.80 -5.57
C PHE A 138 1.61 -8.08 -4.07
N PRO A 139 2.23 -9.19 -3.61
CA PRO A 139 2.28 -9.54 -2.19
C PRO A 139 3.37 -8.73 -1.48
N PHE A 140 2.98 -7.72 -0.75
CA PHE A 140 3.89 -6.92 0.10
C PHE A 140 4.23 -7.65 1.40
N ASP A 141 3.24 -8.37 1.95
CA ASP A 141 3.41 -9.21 3.11
C ASP A 141 2.42 -10.40 3.09
N ASN A 142 2.44 -11.23 4.13
CA ASN A 142 1.56 -12.39 4.26
C ASN A 142 0.07 -12.01 4.37
N ASP A 143 -0.23 -10.77 4.74
CA ASP A 143 -1.56 -10.22 4.95
C ASP A 143 -1.86 -8.98 4.09
N LEU A 144 -0.88 -8.54 3.26
CA LEU A 144 -0.95 -7.28 2.53
C LEU A 144 -0.72 -7.46 1.04
N LEU A 145 -1.71 -7.04 0.26
CA LEU A 145 -1.72 -7.08 -1.21
C LEU A 145 -1.94 -5.68 -1.76
N SER A 146 -1.10 -5.24 -2.68
CA SER A 146 -1.28 -3.96 -3.38
C SER A 146 -1.26 -4.14 -4.89
N MET A 147 -2.12 -3.40 -5.60
CA MET A 147 -2.12 -3.37 -7.06
C MET A 147 -1.05 -2.44 -7.64
N GLU A 148 -0.49 -1.57 -6.81
CA GLU A 148 0.50 -0.55 -7.19
C GLU A 148 0.09 0.30 -8.40
N LEU A 149 -1.17 0.71 -8.45
CA LEU A 149 -1.71 1.65 -9.45
C LEU A 149 -1.31 3.08 -9.06
N LYS A 150 -0.23 3.58 -9.65
CA LYS A 150 0.45 4.81 -9.24
C LYS A 150 -0.49 6.01 -9.15
N ASP A 151 -1.34 6.19 -10.14
CA ASP A 151 -2.17 7.39 -10.31
C ASP A 151 -3.66 7.13 -9.99
N ALA A 152 -4.01 5.98 -9.34
CA ALA A 152 -5.38 5.57 -9.10
C ALA A 152 -6.26 6.64 -8.43
N TYR A 153 -5.71 7.38 -7.46
CA TYR A 153 -6.46 8.44 -6.80
C TYR A 153 -6.69 9.64 -7.75
N LYS A 154 -5.64 10.07 -8.48
CA LYS A 154 -5.71 11.16 -9.45
C LYS A 154 -6.73 10.87 -10.56
N GLU A 155 -6.63 9.69 -11.15
CA GLU A 155 -7.53 9.22 -12.19
C GLU A 155 -8.99 9.28 -11.72
N LEU A 156 -9.30 8.71 -10.54
CA LEU A 156 -10.67 8.64 -10.03
C LEU A 156 -11.25 9.99 -9.61
N TYR A 157 -10.52 10.75 -8.79
CA TYR A 157 -11.09 11.89 -8.08
C TYR A 157 -10.80 13.25 -8.73
N ILE A 158 -9.80 13.33 -9.61
CA ILE A 158 -9.42 14.55 -10.27
C ILE A 158 -9.75 14.50 -11.76
N GLU A 159 -9.38 13.42 -12.44
CA GLU A 159 -9.57 13.29 -13.90
C GLU A 159 -10.91 12.65 -14.28
N GLY A 160 -11.52 11.88 -13.38
CA GLY A 160 -12.76 11.15 -13.62
C GLY A 160 -12.59 9.90 -14.49
N ASP A 161 -11.36 9.40 -14.63
CA ASP A 161 -11.06 8.12 -15.31
C ASP A 161 -11.37 6.95 -14.37
N THR A 162 -12.24 6.06 -14.83
CA THR A 162 -12.70 4.89 -14.06
C THR A 162 -11.99 3.60 -14.45
N SER A 163 -10.92 3.66 -15.26
CA SER A 163 -10.20 2.48 -15.73
C SER A 163 -9.65 1.62 -14.58
N CYS A 164 -9.18 2.26 -13.51
CA CYS A 164 -8.69 1.54 -12.33
C CYS A 164 -9.80 0.78 -11.58
N LEU A 165 -11.09 1.17 -11.70
CA LEU A 165 -12.21 0.42 -11.11
C LEU A 165 -12.42 -0.91 -11.83
N HIS A 166 -12.31 -0.92 -13.16
CA HIS A 166 -12.38 -2.15 -13.94
C HIS A 166 -11.19 -3.07 -13.62
N GLN A 167 -9.97 -2.53 -13.49
CA GLN A 167 -8.81 -3.30 -13.08
C GLN A 167 -9.00 -3.89 -11.68
N SER A 168 -9.52 -3.09 -10.73
CA SER A 168 -9.86 -3.56 -9.38
C SER A 168 -10.89 -4.68 -9.39
N ALA A 169 -11.93 -4.58 -10.23
CA ALA A 169 -12.93 -5.63 -10.38
C ALA A 169 -12.32 -6.92 -10.96
N CYS A 170 -11.45 -6.82 -11.97
CA CYS A 170 -10.72 -7.98 -12.50
C CYS A 170 -9.84 -8.64 -11.42
N ALA A 171 -9.17 -7.83 -10.59
CA ALA A 171 -8.37 -8.33 -9.47
C ALA A 171 -9.21 -9.10 -8.44
N LEU A 172 -10.41 -8.60 -8.11
CA LEU A 172 -11.34 -9.29 -7.23
C LEU A 172 -11.89 -10.59 -7.83
N ILE A 173 -12.10 -10.66 -9.14
CA ILE A 173 -12.44 -11.91 -9.83
C ILE A 173 -11.26 -12.89 -9.76
N GLY A 174 -10.03 -12.44 -10.00
CA GLY A 174 -8.82 -13.26 -9.84
C GLY A 174 -8.68 -13.83 -8.43
N LEU A 175 -8.95 -13.01 -7.42
CA LEU A 175 -8.96 -13.43 -6.01
C LEU A 175 -10.02 -14.53 -5.77
N GLN A 176 -11.24 -14.35 -6.27
CA GLN A 176 -12.31 -15.33 -6.12
C GLN A 176 -12.05 -16.63 -6.90
N LYS A 177 -11.33 -16.57 -8.03
CA LYS A 177 -10.90 -17.78 -8.76
C LYS A 177 -9.90 -18.62 -7.96
N LEU A 178 -9.02 -17.98 -7.19
CA LEU A 178 -8.00 -18.67 -6.39
C LEU A 178 -8.52 -19.18 -5.04
N TYR A 179 -9.33 -18.37 -4.36
CA TYR A 179 -9.73 -18.64 -2.97
C TYR A 179 -11.20 -19.05 -2.82
N GLY A 180 -11.94 -19.11 -3.92
CA GLY A 180 -13.36 -19.40 -3.95
C GLY A 180 -14.23 -18.15 -3.79
N ARG A 181 -15.52 -18.32 -4.04
CA ARG A 181 -16.49 -17.24 -4.01
C ARG A 181 -16.67 -16.66 -2.62
N ILE A 182 -16.69 -15.34 -2.51
CA ILE A 182 -16.86 -14.59 -1.25
C ILE A 182 -18.36 -14.45 -0.97
N PRO A 183 -18.89 -15.05 0.11
CA PRO A 183 -20.33 -15.13 0.32
C PRO A 183 -20.99 -13.81 0.74
N LYS A 184 -20.25 -12.93 1.43
CA LYS A 184 -20.78 -11.68 2.00
C LYS A 184 -19.87 -10.52 1.66
N VAL A 185 -20.45 -9.48 1.06
CA VAL A 185 -19.73 -8.27 0.69
C VAL A 185 -20.43 -7.06 1.26
N TYR A 186 -19.65 -6.22 1.89
CA TYR A 186 -20.08 -4.96 2.49
C TYR A 186 -19.26 -3.83 1.89
N GLY A 187 -19.80 -2.63 1.83
CA GLY A 187 -18.99 -1.53 1.38
C GLY A 187 -19.56 -0.16 1.64
N LYS A 188 -18.67 0.83 1.59
CA LYS A 188 -18.99 2.25 1.76
C LYS A 188 -18.28 3.09 0.72
N GLY A 189 -19.04 3.94 0.04
CA GLY A 189 -18.55 4.89 -0.94
C GLY A 189 -18.94 4.56 -2.38
N SER A 190 -18.93 5.58 -3.23
CA SER A 190 -19.41 5.47 -4.62
C SER A 190 -18.54 4.57 -5.47
N TYR A 191 -17.22 4.69 -5.34
CA TYR A 191 -16.29 3.84 -6.10
C TYR A 191 -16.22 2.43 -5.54
N ALA A 192 -16.39 2.25 -4.23
CA ALA A 192 -16.53 0.92 -3.64
C ALA A 192 -17.71 0.15 -4.23
N GLN A 193 -18.88 0.80 -4.34
CA GLN A 193 -20.04 0.17 -4.96
C GLN A 193 -19.82 -0.13 -6.44
N ARG A 194 -19.25 0.82 -7.20
CA ARG A 194 -18.98 0.61 -8.63
C ARG A 194 -18.03 -0.56 -8.89
N VAL A 195 -16.95 -0.68 -8.09
CA VAL A 195 -16.05 -1.84 -8.19
C VAL A 195 -16.83 -3.13 -8.00
N TRP A 196 -17.69 -3.19 -6.99
CA TRP A 196 -18.48 -4.39 -6.73
C TRP A 196 -19.51 -4.68 -7.84
N ASP A 197 -20.18 -3.66 -8.36
CA ASP A 197 -21.15 -3.82 -9.46
C ASP A 197 -20.46 -4.32 -10.75
N ILE A 198 -19.28 -3.79 -11.08
CA ILE A 198 -18.47 -4.30 -12.21
C ILE A 198 -18.02 -5.74 -11.94
N THR A 199 -17.61 -6.06 -10.70
CA THR A 199 -17.20 -7.42 -10.33
C THR A 199 -18.35 -8.41 -10.54
N LYS A 200 -19.58 -8.06 -10.17
CA LYS A 200 -20.76 -8.90 -10.42
C LYS A 200 -21.02 -9.11 -11.91
N ALA A 201 -21.00 -8.03 -12.70
CA ALA A 201 -21.21 -8.12 -14.14
C ALA A 201 -20.17 -9.02 -14.81
N LEU A 202 -18.89 -8.88 -14.47
CA LEU A 202 -17.82 -9.74 -14.98
C LEU A 202 -17.98 -11.20 -14.53
N ALA A 203 -18.46 -11.44 -13.30
CA ALA A 203 -18.72 -12.78 -12.78
C ALA A 203 -19.88 -13.48 -13.50
N GLU A 204 -20.88 -12.73 -13.94
CA GLU A 204 -22.01 -13.24 -14.73
C GLU A 204 -21.58 -13.62 -16.15
N GLU A 205 -20.68 -12.83 -16.76
CA GLU A 205 -20.11 -13.14 -18.09
C GLU A 205 -19.24 -14.41 -18.08
N ASP A 206 -18.51 -14.66 -16.99
CA ASP A 206 -17.55 -15.77 -16.83
C ASP A 206 -18.05 -16.81 -15.80
N SER A 207 -19.34 -17.13 -15.84
CA SER A 207 -20.02 -17.96 -14.85
C SER A 207 -19.46 -19.38 -14.71
N GLU A 208 -18.76 -19.92 -15.73
CA GLU A 208 -18.10 -21.22 -15.69
C GLU A 208 -16.76 -21.20 -14.91
N ALA A 209 -16.14 -20.02 -14.76
CA ALA A 209 -14.82 -19.89 -14.18
C ALA A 209 -14.82 -19.72 -12.65
N LEU A 210 -15.97 -19.38 -12.06
CA LEU A 210 -16.11 -19.26 -10.62
C LEU A 210 -16.63 -20.57 -10.04
N ASN A 211 -15.73 -21.36 -9.45
CA ASN A 211 -16.14 -22.56 -8.71
C ASN A 211 -17.19 -22.20 -7.65
N ASN A 212 -18.32 -22.91 -7.65
CA ASN A 212 -19.39 -22.75 -6.68
C ASN A 212 -19.04 -23.31 -5.29
N ASP A 213 -17.80 -23.73 -5.08
CA ASP A 213 -17.34 -24.25 -3.81
C ASP A 213 -17.21 -23.13 -2.76
N LYS A 214 -17.49 -23.47 -1.51
CA LYS A 214 -17.33 -22.55 -0.38
C LYS A 214 -15.88 -22.07 -0.33
N GLY A 215 -15.68 -20.78 -0.51
CA GLY A 215 -14.37 -20.14 -0.46
C GLY A 215 -13.76 -20.15 0.95
N VAL A 216 -12.48 -19.86 1.01
CA VAL A 216 -11.71 -19.69 2.27
C VAL A 216 -12.02 -18.33 2.91
N ILE A 217 -12.47 -17.36 2.10
CA ILE A 217 -12.77 -15.99 2.53
C ILE A 217 -14.25 -15.92 2.94
N ASP A 218 -14.51 -15.53 4.19
CA ASP A 218 -15.88 -15.46 4.72
C ASP A 218 -16.59 -14.17 4.37
N GLN A 219 -15.85 -13.04 4.32
CA GLN A 219 -16.43 -11.72 4.09
C GLN A 219 -15.44 -10.81 3.35
N MET A 220 -15.98 -9.79 2.67
CA MET A 220 -15.21 -8.70 2.10
C MET A 220 -15.83 -7.36 2.48
N ILE A 221 -14.99 -6.39 2.82
CA ILE A 221 -15.38 -5.00 3.10
C ILE A 221 -14.65 -4.11 2.11
N ILE A 222 -15.37 -3.36 1.29
CA ILE A 222 -14.80 -2.44 0.30
C ILE A 222 -14.97 -1.01 0.80
N ILE A 223 -13.87 -0.28 0.93
CA ILE A 223 -13.87 1.10 1.44
C ILE A 223 -13.30 2.03 0.37
N ASP A 224 -14.08 3.03 0.01
CA ASP A 224 -13.69 4.14 -0.86
C ASP A 224 -12.86 5.16 -0.05
N ARG A 225 -11.73 5.60 -0.60
CA ARG A 225 -10.86 6.57 0.09
C ARG A 225 -11.56 7.89 0.44
N SER A 226 -12.55 8.31 -0.34
CA SER A 226 -13.33 9.51 -0.04
C SER A 226 -14.09 9.48 1.29
N VAL A 227 -14.28 8.28 1.84
CA VAL A 227 -14.93 8.08 3.16
C VAL A 227 -14.05 8.57 4.31
N ASP A 228 -12.74 8.41 4.18
CA ASP A 228 -11.76 8.74 5.22
C ASP A 228 -10.53 9.45 4.65
N LEU A 229 -10.63 10.76 4.52
CA LEU A 229 -9.53 11.61 4.06
C LEU A 229 -8.65 12.10 5.23
N MET A 230 -9.14 12.06 6.47
CA MET A 230 -8.37 12.48 7.63
C MET A 230 -7.20 11.52 7.88
N SER A 231 -7.43 10.22 7.82
CA SER A 231 -6.41 9.20 8.09
C SER A 231 -5.23 9.23 7.13
N VAL A 232 -5.44 9.59 5.87
CA VAL A 232 -4.35 9.67 4.89
C VAL A 232 -3.52 10.95 5.03
N LEU A 233 -4.09 12.01 5.61
CA LEU A 233 -3.39 13.27 5.88
C LEU A 233 -2.71 13.31 7.25
N ALA A 234 -3.16 12.48 8.18
CA ALA A 234 -2.62 12.38 9.53
C ALA A 234 -1.21 11.80 9.55
N THR A 235 -0.37 12.32 10.44
CA THR A 235 0.96 11.75 10.68
C THR A 235 0.84 10.36 11.27
N GLN A 236 1.43 9.36 10.61
CA GLN A 236 1.51 8.00 11.10
C GLN A 236 2.53 7.91 12.23
N LEU A 237 2.14 7.43 13.40
CA LEU A 237 3.03 7.34 14.57
C LEU A 237 3.45 5.90 14.89
N THR A 238 3.15 4.95 14.03
CA THR A 238 3.71 3.59 14.08
C THR A 238 5.13 3.57 13.54
N TYR A 239 5.93 2.60 13.95
CA TYR A 239 7.33 2.47 13.51
C TYR A 239 7.46 2.38 11.99
N GLU A 240 6.70 1.49 11.35
CA GLU A 240 6.69 1.35 9.88
C GLU A 240 6.13 2.60 9.19
N GLY A 241 5.06 3.17 9.72
CA GLY A 241 4.45 4.39 9.15
C GLY A 241 5.39 5.58 9.18
N LEU A 242 6.15 5.80 10.26
CA LEU A 242 7.14 6.88 10.35
C LEU A 242 8.31 6.67 9.38
N ILE A 243 8.80 5.44 9.25
CA ILE A 243 9.84 5.12 8.26
C ILE A 243 9.34 5.48 6.86
N ASP A 244 8.09 5.11 6.53
CA ASP A 244 7.49 5.41 5.24
C ASP A 244 7.34 6.93 4.99
N GLU A 245 6.89 7.68 5.99
CA GLU A 245 6.73 9.14 5.84
C GLU A 245 8.04 9.90 5.71
N ILE A 246 9.09 9.47 6.40
CA ILE A 246 10.38 10.18 6.44
C ILE A 246 11.28 9.77 5.28
N TYR A 247 11.38 8.46 5.01
CA TYR A 247 12.32 7.91 4.04
C TYR A 247 11.65 7.30 2.81
N GLY A 248 10.37 6.96 2.90
CA GLY A 248 9.61 6.23 1.86
C GLY A 248 9.94 4.75 1.82
N ILE A 249 8.93 3.90 1.95
CA ILE A 249 9.05 2.45 1.75
C ILE A 249 8.57 2.13 0.34
N ASN A 250 9.49 1.71 -0.51
CA ASN A 250 9.18 1.33 -1.88
C ASN A 250 9.35 -0.18 -2.06
N ASN A 251 8.26 -0.88 -2.38
CA ASN A 251 8.29 -2.33 -2.62
C ASN A 251 9.01 -3.10 -1.50
N THR A 252 8.62 -2.86 -0.25
CA THR A 252 9.21 -3.41 0.98
C THR A 252 10.66 -3.01 1.26
N THR A 253 11.22 -2.06 0.54
CA THR A 253 12.59 -1.60 0.74
C THR A 253 12.65 -0.13 1.14
N VAL A 254 13.59 0.20 2.01
CA VAL A 254 13.91 1.58 2.40
C VAL A 254 15.36 1.90 2.11
N ASN A 255 15.62 3.12 1.63
CA ASN A 255 16.95 3.64 1.36
C ASN A 255 17.36 4.61 2.48
N LEU A 256 18.38 4.25 3.23
CA LEU A 256 18.85 5.02 4.38
C LEU A 256 20.29 5.50 4.17
N PRO A 257 20.74 6.58 4.85
CA PRO A 257 22.11 7.09 4.74
C PRO A 257 23.13 6.02 5.15
N ALA A 258 24.02 5.65 4.24
CA ALA A 258 25.00 4.56 4.46
C ALA A 258 26.00 4.87 5.58
N GLU A 259 26.31 6.16 5.82
CA GLU A 259 27.26 6.62 6.82
C GLU A 259 26.91 6.19 8.26
N LYS A 260 25.63 5.94 8.52
CA LYS A 260 25.14 5.55 9.86
C LYS A 260 25.17 4.05 10.12
N PHE A 261 25.40 3.25 9.07
CA PHE A 261 25.47 1.79 9.17
C PHE A 261 26.89 1.31 8.93
N ASN A 262 27.31 0.30 9.69
CA ASN A 262 28.57 -0.38 9.42
C ASN A 262 28.50 -1.05 8.04
N THR A 263 29.54 -0.94 7.24
CA THR A 263 29.62 -1.35 5.82
C THR A 263 29.28 -2.82 5.52
N SER A 264 29.02 -3.63 6.54
CA SER A 264 28.61 -5.05 6.44
C SER A 264 27.09 -5.27 6.47
N GLU A 265 26.28 -4.23 6.67
CA GLU A 265 24.85 -4.37 6.98
C GLU A 265 23.91 -4.10 5.79
N GLY A 266 24.38 -3.56 4.66
CA GLY A 266 23.57 -3.25 3.48
C GLY A 266 23.59 -4.34 2.40
N LEU A 267 22.47 -4.51 1.69
CA LEU A 267 22.27 -5.46 0.58
C LEU A 267 23.05 -5.12 -0.70
N SER A 268 23.54 -3.90 -0.85
CA SER A 268 24.26 -3.44 -2.05
C SER A 268 25.67 -3.00 -1.71
N THR A 269 26.63 -3.69 -2.31
CA THR A 269 28.06 -3.39 -2.26
C THR A 269 28.53 -2.46 -3.38
N ASP A 270 27.64 -1.64 -3.93
CA ASP A 270 28.09 -0.59 -4.84
C ASP A 270 28.74 0.53 -4.01
N ARG A 271 30.07 0.51 -3.99
CA ARG A 271 30.95 1.44 -3.24
C ARG A 271 30.76 2.92 -3.61
N ASN A 272 29.82 3.25 -4.51
CA ASN A 272 29.53 4.60 -4.98
C ASN A 272 28.16 5.14 -4.55
N THR A 273 27.37 4.39 -3.76
CA THR A 273 26.06 4.88 -3.31
C THR A 273 26.13 5.39 -1.87
N GLU A 274 25.75 6.66 -1.68
CA GLU A 274 25.62 7.29 -0.35
C GLU A 274 24.49 6.69 0.51
N LYS A 275 23.74 5.70 -0.03
CA LYS A 275 22.58 5.08 0.62
C LYS A 275 22.69 3.57 0.66
N SER A 276 22.33 2.99 1.81
CA SER A 276 22.16 1.56 2.03
C SER A 276 20.71 1.16 1.92
N GLN A 277 20.43 0.03 1.27
CA GLN A 277 19.07 -0.48 1.06
C GLN A 277 18.76 -1.59 2.06
N PHE A 278 17.61 -1.49 2.73
CA PHE A 278 17.12 -2.48 3.70
C PHE A 278 15.74 -2.98 3.30
N ILE A 279 15.52 -4.29 3.48
CA ILE A 279 14.22 -4.94 3.26
C ILE A 279 13.44 -4.95 4.57
N LEU A 280 12.22 -4.44 4.53
CA LEU A 280 11.28 -4.37 5.67
C LEU A 280 10.07 -5.25 5.38
N ASN A 281 10.02 -6.45 5.95
CA ASN A 281 8.88 -7.35 5.86
C ASN A 281 8.82 -8.31 7.06
N SER A 282 7.70 -9.02 7.21
CA SER A 282 7.45 -9.95 8.34
C SER A 282 8.35 -11.18 8.40
N LYS A 283 9.24 -11.39 7.43
CA LYS A 283 10.25 -12.48 7.49
C LYS A 283 11.34 -12.18 8.52
N GLU A 284 11.55 -10.91 8.82
CA GLU A 284 12.42 -10.48 9.91
C GLU A 284 11.63 -10.37 11.22
N GLN A 285 11.97 -11.20 12.20
CA GLN A 285 11.23 -11.32 13.46
C GLN A 285 11.15 -10.03 14.27
N LEU A 286 12.26 -9.27 14.35
CA LEU A 286 12.30 -8.03 15.11
C LEU A 286 11.46 -6.95 14.44
N PHE A 287 11.55 -6.80 13.12
CA PHE A 287 10.70 -5.88 12.38
C PHE A 287 9.22 -6.25 12.50
N ALA A 288 8.86 -7.53 12.39
CA ALA A 288 7.49 -8.00 12.56
C ALA A 288 6.90 -7.64 13.94
N GLU A 289 7.74 -7.57 14.98
CA GLU A 289 7.32 -7.13 16.32
C GLU A 289 7.24 -5.61 16.45
N LEU A 290 8.14 -4.87 15.79
CA LEU A 290 8.26 -3.41 15.91
C LEU A 290 7.26 -2.66 15.02
N ARG A 291 7.00 -3.16 13.81
CA ARG A 291 6.36 -2.41 12.72
C ARG A 291 5.06 -1.73 13.09
N ASP A 292 4.21 -2.43 13.83
CA ASP A 292 2.88 -1.97 14.22
C ASP A 292 2.85 -1.24 15.58
N LYS A 293 3.99 -1.12 16.26
CA LYS A 293 4.07 -0.40 17.54
C LYS A 293 4.11 1.10 17.32
N ASN A 294 3.44 1.85 18.20
CA ASN A 294 3.68 3.29 18.28
C ASN A 294 5.16 3.54 18.59
N PHE A 295 5.73 4.58 17.99
CA PHE A 295 7.16 4.85 18.09
C PHE A 295 7.66 5.01 19.55
N ASN A 296 6.81 5.50 20.44
CA ASN A 296 7.15 5.63 21.86
C ASN A 296 7.32 4.27 22.57
N ALA A 297 6.76 3.18 22.01
CA ALA A 297 6.97 1.82 22.51
C ALA A 297 8.22 1.14 21.95
N VAL A 298 8.77 1.62 20.83
CA VAL A 298 9.90 0.97 20.11
C VAL A 298 11.13 0.82 21.00
N GLY A 299 11.51 1.85 21.75
CA GLY A 299 12.66 1.83 22.65
C GLY A 299 12.56 0.75 23.73
N VAL A 300 11.36 0.50 24.24
CA VAL A 300 11.10 -0.55 25.25
C VAL A 300 11.33 -1.94 24.66
N VAL A 301 10.86 -2.17 23.42
CA VAL A 301 11.04 -3.46 22.73
C VAL A 301 12.52 -3.69 22.41
N LEU A 302 13.22 -2.71 21.83
CA LEU A 302 14.64 -2.80 21.54
C LEU A 302 15.48 -3.08 22.81
N SER A 303 15.19 -2.38 23.90
CA SER A 303 15.85 -2.60 25.20
C SER A 303 15.63 -4.01 25.74
N ARG A 304 14.45 -4.57 25.59
CA ARG A 304 14.14 -5.95 25.98
C ARG A 304 14.96 -6.96 25.19
N HIS A 305 15.04 -6.79 23.87
CA HIS A 305 15.86 -7.65 22.99
C HIS A 305 17.35 -7.53 23.32
N ALA A 306 17.88 -6.33 23.57
CA ALA A 306 19.25 -6.10 23.98
C ALA A 306 19.59 -6.84 25.29
N LYS A 307 18.72 -6.75 26.30
CA LYS A 307 18.88 -7.47 27.58
C LYS A 307 18.86 -9.00 27.37
N SER A 308 17.96 -9.51 26.54
CA SER A 308 17.85 -10.95 26.24
C SER A 308 19.10 -11.49 25.53
N ILE A 309 19.68 -10.74 24.59
CA ILE A 309 20.93 -11.12 23.91
C ILE A 309 22.09 -11.11 24.90
N LYS A 310 22.19 -10.07 25.74
CA LYS A 310 23.25 -9.92 26.74
C LYS A 310 23.19 -11.01 27.82
N SER A 311 22.02 -11.39 28.33
CA SER A 311 21.87 -12.48 29.30
C SER A 311 22.35 -13.82 28.70
N ARG A 312 21.95 -14.14 27.48
CA ARG A 312 22.40 -15.36 26.78
C ARG A 312 23.91 -15.36 26.47
N ALA A 313 24.52 -14.20 26.25
CA ALA A 313 25.96 -14.09 26.09
C ALA A 313 26.72 -14.31 27.41
N ASN A 314 26.14 -13.90 28.55
CA ASN A 314 26.77 -14.05 29.88
C ASN A 314 26.60 -15.45 30.49
N GLU A 315 25.62 -16.25 30.08
CA GLU A 315 25.40 -17.64 30.55
C GLU A 315 26.53 -18.63 30.10
N LYS A 316 27.52 -18.16 29.36
CA LYS A 316 28.50 -18.98 28.63
C LYS A 316 29.78 -19.34 29.39
N HIS A 317 29.93 -19.14 30.70
CA HIS A 317 31.23 -19.21 31.33
C HIS A 317 31.41 -20.19 32.53
N SER A 318 30.60 -21.24 32.70
CA SER A 318 30.95 -22.28 33.67
C SER A 318 30.49 -23.66 33.23
N ASP A 319 31.41 -24.59 33.08
CA ASP A 319 31.25 -26.05 32.96
C ASP A 319 30.19 -26.58 31.98
N MET A 320 30.44 -26.43 30.69
CA MET A 320 29.59 -27.00 29.63
C MET A 320 30.07 -28.39 29.18
N SER A 321 29.09 -29.30 29.00
CA SER A 321 29.33 -30.58 28.34
C SER A 321 29.60 -30.39 26.84
N ILE A 322 30.29 -31.36 26.19
CA ILE A 322 30.60 -31.33 24.75
C ILE A 322 29.33 -31.20 23.89
N GLN A 323 28.21 -31.78 24.34
CA GLN A 323 26.93 -31.70 23.66
C GLN A 323 26.31 -30.28 23.73
N GLU A 324 26.47 -29.61 24.85
CA GLU A 324 26.04 -28.22 25.04
C GLU A 324 26.89 -27.25 24.25
N LEU A 325 28.19 -27.50 24.17
CA LEU A 325 29.11 -26.74 23.34
C LEU A 325 28.76 -26.83 21.84
N LYS A 326 28.36 -28.03 21.37
CA LYS A 326 27.91 -28.21 19.98
C LYS A 326 26.62 -27.44 19.67
N LYS A 327 25.63 -27.52 20.53
CA LYS A 327 24.40 -26.74 20.42
C LYS A 327 24.65 -25.22 20.44
N LEU A 328 25.63 -24.80 21.23
CA LEU A 328 26.03 -23.40 21.34
C LEU A 328 26.70 -22.91 20.06
N VAL A 329 27.61 -23.69 19.49
CA VAL A 329 28.26 -23.36 18.20
C VAL A 329 27.25 -23.32 17.06
N GLU A 330 26.28 -24.24 17.03
CA GLU A 330 25.18 -24.23 16.07
C GLU A 330 24.27 -23.01 16.24
N GLY A 331 24.12 -22.46 17.45
CA GLY A 331 23.33 -21.27 17.75
C GLY A 331 24.01 -19.92 17.51
N LEU A 332 25.34 -19.88 17.39
CA LEU A 332 26.11 -18.65 17.23
C LEU A 332 25.70 -17.80 16.00
N PRO A 333 25.49 -18.40 14.80
CA PRO A 333 25.03 -17.61 13.63
C PRO A 333 23.71 -16.92 13.87
N HIS A 334 22.79 -17.59 14.58
CA HIS A 334 21.48 -17.03 14.89
C HIS A 334 21.53 -15.88 15.91
N ILE A 335 22.43 -15.96 16.89
CA ILE A 335 22.67 -14.87 17.85
C ILE A 335 23.26 -13.67 17.12
N LYS A 336 24.25 -13.89 16.26
CA LYS A 336 24.87 -12.82 15.46
C LYS A 336 23.88 -12.14 14.54
N ALA A 337 23.00 -12.91 13.88
CA ALA A 337 21.93 -12.34 13.05
C ALA A 337 20.95 -11.47 13.87
N LYS A 338 20.60 -11.90 15.09
CA LYS A 338 19.78 -11.08 16.00
C LYS A 338 20.48 -9.82 16.47
N GLU A 339 21.78 -9.88 16.74
CA GLU A 339 22.58 -8.69 17.09
C GLU A 339 22.63 -7.70 15.93
N GLN A 340 22.83 -8.17 14.70
CA GLN A 340 22.80 -7.33 13.51
C GLN A 340 21.43 -6.68 13.31
N SER A 341 20.35 -7.46 13.36
CA SER A 341 18.97 -6.95 13.26
C SER A 341 18.70 -5.89 14.34
N LEU A 342 19.09 -6.13 15.59
CA LEU A 342 18.95 -5.17 16.68
C LEU A 342 19.76 -3.89 16.42
N SER A 343 20.99 -4.00 15.95
CA SER A 343 21.84 -2.86 15.58
C SER A 343 21.19 -2.03 14.49
N THR A 344 20.73 -2.68 13.42
CA THR A 344 20.07 -2.02 12.29
C THR A 344 18.82 -1.25 12.74
N HIS A 345 17.90 -1.91 13.49
CA HIS A 345 16.68 -1.27 13.94
C HIS A 345 16.91 -0.20 15.01
N THR A 346 17.96 -0.33 15.82
CA THR A 346 18.37 0.75 16.74
C THR A 346 18.81 1.98 15.97
N THR A 347 19.63 1.81 14.92
CA THR A 347 20.07 2.92 14.06
C THR A 347 18.91 3.55 13.32
N ILE A 348 17.98 2.75 12.78
CA ILE A 348 16.77 3.26 12.12
C ILE A 348 15.93 4.07 13.11
N ALA A 349 15.71 3.55 14.32
CA ALA A 349 14.95 4.24 15.35
C ALA A 349 15.62 5.56 15.77
N GLU A 350 16.94 5.61 15.83
CA GLU A 350 17.69 6.86 16.10
C GLU A 350 17.51 7.87 14.96
N LEU A 351 17.59 7.44 13.70
CA LEU A 351 17.36 8.28 12.53
C LEU A 351 15.94 8.88 12.54
N VAL A 352 14.94 8.05 12.79
CA VAL A 352 13.53 8.50 12.91
C VAL A 352 13.39 9.48 14.06
N LYS A 353 13.94 9.15 15.25
CA LYS A 353 13.88 10.01 16.43
C LYS A 353 14.44 11.40 16.18
N ASN A 354 15.54 11.51 15.44
CA ASN A 354 16.15 12.80 15.14
C ASN A 354 15.20 13.73 14.36
N VAL A 355 14.37 13.15 13.48
CA VAL A 355 13.38 13.92 12.71
C VAL A 355 12.18 14.31 13.58
N ILE A 356 11.59 13.35 14.30
CA ILE A 356 10.36 13.59 15.07
C ILE A 356 10.58 14.41 16.34
N SER A 357 11.84 14.62 16.76
CA SER A 357 12.19 15.47 17.90
C SER A 357 12.43 16.93 17.50
N SER A 358 12.28 17.29 16.22
CA SER A 358 12.39 18.67 15.77
C SER A 358 11.17 19.48 16.18
N ASP A 359 11.40 20.77 16.49
CA ASP A 359 10.31 21.69 16.89
C ASP A 359 9.27 21.80 15.79
N ASP A 360 9.68 21.88 14.51
CA ASP A 360 8.77 21.96 13.36
C ASP A 360 7.85 20.73 13.28
N PHE A 361 8.39 19.51 13.50
CA PHE A 361 7.58 18.31 13.51
C PHE A 361 6.56 18.28 14.65
N LEU A 362 6.99 18.69 15.86
CA LEU A 362 6.14 18.70 17.05
C LEU A 362 5.04 19.76 16.93
N ASP A 363 5.35 20.93 16.39
CA ASP A 363 4.39 22.01 16.18
C ASP A 363 3.34 21.62 15.12
N GLU A 364 3.76 21.02 13.98
CA GLU A 364 2.84 20.48 12.99
C GLU A 364 1.95 19.36 13.58
N LEU A 365 2.54 18.44 14.35
CA LEU A 365 1.80 17.36 15.03
C LEU A 365 0.77 17.91 16.02
N GLY A 366 1.15 18.93 16.80
CA GLY A 366 0.23 19.60 17.72
C GLY A 366 -0.95 20.24 16.98
N CYS A 367 -0.67 20.91 15.88
CA CYS A 367 -1.70 21.53 15.03
C CYS A 367 -2.69 20.50 14.46
N GLU A 368 -2.20 19.38 13.91
CA GLU A 368 -3.07 18.33 13.37
C GLU A 368 -3.91 17.66 14.46
N GLN A 369 -3.36 17.47 15.65
CA GLN A 369 -4.10 16.91 16.79
C GLN A 369 -5.24 17.83 17.24
N GLU A 370 -5.06 19.15 17.21
CA GLU A 370 -6.13 20.09 17.47
C GLU A 370 -7.29 19.96 16.44
N PHE A 371 -6.96 19.77 15.16
CA PHE A 371 -7.99 19.49 14.13
C PHE A 371 -8.71 18.18 14.38
N MET A 372 -8.00 17.10 14.68
CA MET A 372 -8.59 15.79 14.97
C MET A 372 -9.53 15.84 16.17
N MET A 373 -9.14 16.56 17.23
CA MET A 373 -9.98 16.76 18.41
C MET A 373 -11.16 17.69 18.15
N CYS A 374 -11.12 18.48 17.08
CA CYS A 374 -12.18 19.44 16.71
C CYS A 374 -12.63 20.33 17.88
N SER A 375 -11.65 20.77 18.71
CA SER A 375 -11.92 21.62 19.87
C SER A 375 -12.22 23.06 19.45
N ASP A 376 -11.31 23.66 18.68
CA ASP A 376 -11.47 24.93 18.02
C ASP A 376 -10.72 24.90 16.68
N VAL A 377 -11.47 24.79 15.59
CA VAL A 377 -10.91 24.62 14.24
C VAL A 377 -10.24 25.91 13.72
N ASP A 378 -10.59 27.05 14.28
CA ASP A 378 -10.03 28.34 13.85
C ASP A 378 -8.76 28.75 14.65
N LYS A 379 -8.53 28.17 15.81
CA LYS A 379 -7.36 28.48 16.64
C LYS A 379 -6.04 28.30 15.92
N PRO A 380 -5.81 27.24 15.09
CA PRO A 380 -4.58 27.08 14.35
C PRO A 380 -4.41 27.96 13.10
N ASN A 381 -5.34 28.88 12.80
CA ASN A 381 -5.19 29.76 11.62
C ASN A 381 -3.87 30.53 11.63
N SER A 382 -3.49 31.10 12.78
CA SER A 382 -2.23 31.83 12.92
C SER A 382 -1.01 30.97 12.62
N PHE A 383 -1.05 29.71 13.00
CA PHE A 383 0.04 28.78 12.71
C PHE A 383 0.17 28.48 11.21
N ILE A 384 -0.95 28.27 10.50
CA ILE A 384 -0.95 28.09 9.03
C ILE A 384 -0.47 29.37 8.32
N GLU A 385 -0.91 30.54 8.79
CA GLU A 385 -0.49 31.85 8.27
C GLU A 385 1.03 32.05 8.47
N ASP A 386 1.56 31.69 9.63
CA ASP A 386 2.99 31.73 9.91
C ASP A 386 3.81 30.79 9.01
N LEU A 387 3.30 29.57 8.74
CA LEU A 387 3.94 28.64 7.81
C LEU A 387 3.99 29.21 6.39
N ILE A 388 2.91 29.84 5.92
CA ILE A 388 2.88 30.50 4.61
C ILE A 388 3.89 31.65 4.58
N ALA A 389 3.92 32.49 5.61
CA ALA A 389 4.83 33.64 5.72
C ALA A 389 6.31 33.23 5.78
N LYS A 390 6.61 32.05 6.36
CA LYS A 390 7.96 31.46 6.40
C LYS A 390 8.34 30.71 5.12
N GLU A 391 7.48 30.69 4.10
CA GLU A 391 7.68 29.91 2.87
C GLU A 391 7.94 28.42 3.16
N ALA A 392 7.24 27.85 4.15
CA ALA A 392 7.35 26.45 4.51
C ALA A 392 7.02 25.55 3.31
N PRO A 393 7.44 24.26 3.28
CA PRO A 393 7.13 23.37 2.18
C PRO A 393 5.63 23.37 1.85
N LEU A 394 5.26 23.59 0.59
CA LEU A 394 3.87 23.70 0.13
C LEU A 394 3.01 22.52 0.61
N ARG A 395 3.59 21.30 0.65
CA ARG A 395 2.91 20.10 1.16
C ARG A 395 2.42 20.24 2.60
N SER A 396 3.27 20.76 3.51
CA SER A 396 2.92 20.96 4.92
C SER A 396 1.75 21.94 5.06
N VAL A 397 1.79 23.05 4.34
CA VAL A 397 0.73 24.06 4.34
C VAL A 397 -0.57 23.48 3.81
N LEU A 398 -0.56 22.86 2.62
CA LEU A 398 -1.74 22.26 2.01
C LEU A 398 -2.33 21.15 2.88
N ARG A 399 -1.50 20.33 3.51
CA ARG A 399 -1.92 19.27 4.43
C ARG A 399 -2.77 19.81 5.56
N LEU A 400 -2.25 20.79 6.30
CA LEU A 400 -2.95 21.38 7.45
C LEU A 400 -4.22 22.11 7.04
N MET A 401 -4.21 22.81 5.90
CA MET A 401 -5.42 23.44 5.35
C MET A 401 -6.51 22.41 5.00
N CYS A 402 -6.13 21.28 4.40
CA CYS A 402 -7.06 20.19 4.09
C CYS A 402 -7.61 19.55 5.36
N MET A 403 -6.78 19.29 6.37
CA MET A 403 -7.22 18.75 7.66
C MET A 403 -8.18 19.71 8.37
N GLN A 404 -7.89 21.00 8.36
CA GLN A 404 -8.78 22.04 8.88
C GLN A 404 -10.12 22.04 8.16
N SER A 405 -10.10 21.96 6.82
CA SER A 405 -11.32 21.90 6.00
C SER A 405 -12.18 20.66 6.31
N ILE A 406 -11.55 19.50 6.53
CA ILE A 406 -12.25 18.27 6.91
C ILE A 406 -12.85 18.41 8.31
N ALA A 407 -12.08 18.83 9.30
CA ALA A 407 -12.49 18.98 10.69
C ALA A 407 -13.62 20.01 10.84
N GLY A 408 -13.51 21.16 10.14
CA GLY A 408 -14.50 22.23 10.13
C GLY A 408 -15.73 21.97 9.25
N SER A 409 -15.74 20.82 8.51
CA SER A 409 -16.73 20.56 7.46
C SER A 409 -16.78 21.66 6.39
N GLY A 410 -15.62 22.18 6.06
CA GLY A 410 -15.32 23.31 5.19
C GLY A 410 -14.68 24.46 5.94
N LEU A 411 -14.02 25.35 5.23
CA LEU A 411 -13.43 26.58 5.73
C LEU A 411 -14.41 27.73 5.61
N LYS A 412 -14.34 28.69 6.55
CA LYS A 412 -15.08 29.95 6.42
C LYS A 412 -14.70 30.62 5.10
N PRO A 413 -15.65 31.16 4.31
CA PRO A 413 -15.33 31.72 2.99
C PRO A 413 -14.20 32.75 3.00
N LYS A 414 -14.19 33.65 4.00
CA LYS A 414 -13.12 34.64 4.15
C LYS A 414 -11.73 34.03 4.39
N VAL A 415 -11.66 32.93 5.16
CA VAL A 415 -10.40 32.22 5.43
C VAL A 415 -9.93 31.49 4.18
N LEU A 416 -10.84 30.82 3.47
CA LEU A 416 -10.52 30.13 2.23
C LEU A 416 -10.00 31.10 1.15
N ASP A 417 -10.66 32.24 0.98
CA ASP A 417 -10.25 33.26 0.00
C ASP A 417 -8.91 33.90 0.39
N TYR A 418 -8.66 34.07 1.69
CA TYR A 418 -7.38 34.55 2.21
C TYR A 418 -6.27 33.54 1.87
N TYR A 419 -6.43 32.27 2.24
CA TYR A 419 -5.45 31.24 1.95
C TYR A 419 -5.14 31.11 0.46
N LYS A 420 -6.17 31.14 -0.40
CA LYS A 420 -5.97 31.10 -1.85
C LYS A 420 -5.08 32.23 -2.36
N ARG A 421 -5.30 33.44 -1.88
CA ARG A 421 -4.51 34.62 -2.27
C ARG A 421 -3.05 34.49 -1.80
N GLU A 422 -2.86 34.15 -0.54
CA GLU A 422 -1.50 34.03 0.05
C GLU A 422 -0.71 32.89 -0.61
N LEU A 423 -1.34 31.74 -0.87
CA LEU A 423 -0.67 30.63 -1.56
C LEU A 423 -0.22 31.02 -2.97
N VAL A 424 -1.06 31.74 -3.73
CA VAL A 424 -0.68 32.21 -5.07
C VAL A 424 0.43 33.26 -4.99
N GLN A 425 0.40 34.14 -4.00
CA GLN A 425 1.38 35.19 -3.82
C GLN A 425 2.75 34.63 -3.43
N VAL A 426 2.78 33.63 -2.55
CA VAL A 426 4.03 33.06 -2.00
C VAL A 426 4.59 31.96 -2.90
N TYR A 427 3.75 31.02 -3.35
CA TYR A 427 4.18 29.82 -4.09
C TYR A 427 3.98 29.92 -5.62
N GLY A 428 3.37 31.01 -6.10
CA GLY A 428 3.21 31.24 -7.54
C GLY A 428 1.86 30.78 -8.12
N LEU A 429 1.63 31.17 -9.38
CA LEU A 429 0.34 31.07 -10.05
C LEU A 429 -0.10 29.60 -10.31
N GLN A 430 0.86 28.68 -10.49
CA GLN A 430 0.59 27.23 -10.65
C GLN A 430 -0.16 26.62 -9.48
N THR A 431 -0.07 27.21 -8.29
CA THR A 431 -0.79 26.76 -7.09
C THR A 431 -2.31 26.82 -7.28
N LEU A 432 -2.82 27.63 -8.21
CA LEU A 432 -4.24 27.67 -8.56
C LEU A 432 -4.75 26.33 -9.10
N LEU A 433 -3.95 25.63 -9.90
CA LEU A 433 -4.29 24.30 -10.41
C LEU A 433 -4.35 23.28 -9.26
N THR A 434 -3.37 23.33 -8.39
CA THR A 434 -3.32 22.50 -7.17
C THR A 434 -4.55 22.73 -6.28
N ILE A 435 -4.91 23.99 -6.02
CA ILE A 435 -6.10 24.34 -5.25
C ILE A 435 -7.37 23.79 -5.94
N GLY A 436 -7.48 23.97 -7.26
CA GLY A 436 -8.59 23.43 -8.04
C GLY A 436 -8.71 21.90 -7.95
N ASN A 437 -7.58 21.17 -7.96
CA ASN A 437 -7.55 19.71 -7.77
C ASN A 437 -8.01 19.31 -6.35
N LEU A 438 -7.57 20.03 -5.31
CA LEU A 438 -8.01 19.81 -3.93
C LEU A 438 -9.51 20.09 -3.75
N GLU A 439 -10.06 21.11 -4.44
CA GLU A 439 -11.48 21.40 -4.42
C GLU A 439 -12.30 20.31 -5.13
N LYS A 440 -11.85 19.81 -6.29
CA LYS A 440 -12.49 18.68 -7.00
C LYS A 440 -12.54 17.42 -6.15
N ALA A 441 -11.47 17.13 -5.43
CA ALA A 441 -11.39 15.98 -4.54
C ALA A 441 -12.16 16.17 -3.22
N GLY A 442 -12.73 17.35 -2.97
CA GLY A 442 -13.50 17.67 -1.76
C GLY A 442 -12.66 17.90 -0.49
N LEU A 443 -11.33 18.01 -0.64
CA LEU A 443 -10.40 18.31 0.45
C LEU A 443 -10.49 19.77 0.90
N LEU A 444 -10.57 20.70 -0.05
CA LEU A 444 -10.81 22.11 0.23
C LEU A 444 -12.24 22.49 -0.20
N ARG A 445 -13.02 23.03 0.70
CA ARG A 445 -14.39 23.48 0.41
C ARG A 445 -14.80 24.60 1.34
N ALA A 446 -15.74 25.43 0.89
CA ALA A 446 -16.39 26.39 1.75
C ALA A 446 -17.33 25.70 2.74
N GLN A 447 -17.45 26.24 3.94
CA GLN A 447 -18.29 25.70 5.01
C GLN A 447 -19.78 25.76 4.64
N THR A 448 -20.48 24.65 4.82
CA THR A 448 -21.92 24.51 4.48
C THR A 448 -22.84 24.50 5.70
N GLY A 449 -22.34 24.75 6.89
CA GLY A 449 -23.11 24.78 8.13
C GLY A 449 -23.35 23.42 8.80
N GLN A 450 -23.14 22.31 8.11
CA GLN A 450 -23.19 20.96 8.70
C GLN A 450 -21.83 20.62 9.35
N ARG A 451 -21.85 20.11 10.58
CA ARG A 451 -20.63 19.68 11.31
C ARG A 451 -20.46 18.17 11.25
N THR A 452 -20.33 17.63 10.05
CA THR A 452 -20.27 16.17 9.81
C THR A 452 -19.17 15.49 10.60
N TYR A 453 -17.94 16.01 10.54
CA TYR A 453 -16.81 15.42 11.25
C TYR A 453 -17.00 15.40 12.79
N HIS A 454 -17.50 16.49 13.36
CA HIS A 454 -17.77 16.57 14.80
C HIS A 454 -18.78 15.51 15.29
N VAL A 455 -19.82 15.27 14.49
CA VAL A 455 -20.82 14.21 14.80
C VAL A 455 -20.18 12.84 14.69
N LEU A 456 -19.50 12.55 13.59
CA LEU A 456 -18.84 11.27 13.36
C LEU A 456 -17.80 10.95 14.45
N ARG A 457 -16.98 11.93 14.82
CA ARG A 457 -15.98 11.80 15.86
C ARG A 457 -16.58 11.26 17.16
N LYS A 458 -17.69 11.84 17.60
CA LYS A 458 -18.40 11.42 18.82
C LYS A 458 -19.14 10.09 18.65
N THR A 459 -19.83 9.92 17.53
CA THR A 459 -20.69 8.74 17.30
C THR A 459 -19.89 7.46 17.12
N LEU A 460 -18.70 7.56 16.53
CA LEU A 460 -17.82 6.42 16.26
C LEU A 460 -16.59 6.37 17.19
N ASN A 461 -16.50 7.26 18.17
CA ASN A 461 -15.37 7.34 19.10
C ASN A 461 -14.01 7.39 18.36
N LEU A 462 -13.87 8.37 17.43
CA LEU A 462 -12.66 8.47 16.64
C LEU A 462 -11.47 9.03 17.41
N THR A 463 -11.68 9.67 18.55
CA THR A 463 -10.60 10.30 19.33
C THR A 463 -10.57 9.84 20.77
N ALA A 464 -9.36 9.68 21.31
CA ALA A 464 -9.11 9.42 22.72
C ALA A 464 -8.62 10.71 23.42
N GLU A 465 -9.04 10.93 24.67
CA GLU A 465 -8.57 12.07 25.47
C GLU A 465 -7.15 11.86 26.00
N THR A 466 -6.81 10.60 26.29
CA THR A 466 -5.49 10.22 26.82
C THR A 466 -4.85 9.21 25.87
N PRO A 467 -3.66 9.49 25.31
CA PRO A 467 -2.98 8.55 24.46
C PRO A 467 -2.44 7.35 25.24
N GLU A 468 -2.77 6.13 24.82
CA GLU A 468 -2.21 4.87 25.33
C GLU A 468 -1.27 4.26 24.27
N GLU A 469 -0.03 4.71 24.20
CA GLU A 469 0.89 4.39 23.10
C GLU A 469 1.74 3.14 23.36
N VAL A 470 2.15 2.91 24.61
CA VAL A 470 3.08 1.81 24.95
C VAL A 470 2.35 0.47 25.09
N SER A 471 1.15 0.49 25.63
CA SER A 471 0.29 -0.69 25.81
C SER A 471 -1.12 -0.36 25.34
N PRO A 472 -1.32 -0.23 24.01
CA PRO A 472 -2.58 0.25 23.46
C PRO A 472 -3.72 -0.73 23.73
N LYS A 473 -4.89 -0.18 24.04
CA LYS A 473 -6.16 -0.92 24.16
C LYS A 473 -7.12 -0.59 23.02
N ASP A 474 -6.85 0.47 22.28
CA ASP A 474 -7.67 0.97 21.20
C ASP A 474 -6.80 1.34 19.99
N ILE A 475 -7.37 1.30 18.78
CA ILE A 475 -6.70 1.61 17.51
C ILE A 475 -6.27 3.07 17.37
N THR A 476 -6.64 3.96 18.29
CA THR A 476 -6.20 5.37 18.31
C THR A 476 -4.69 5.54 18.43
N TYR A 477 -4.00 4.52 18.95
CA TYR A 477 -2.55 4.56 19.14
C TYR A 477 -1.75 4.81 17.87
N VAL A 478 -2.28 4.47 16.69
CA VAL A 478 -1.57 4.64 15.40
C VAL A 478 -1.32 6.10 15.04
N HIS A 479 -2.14 7.03 15.59
CA HIS A 479 -1.99 8.47 15.50
C HIS A 479 -2.00 9.12 16.90
N SER A 480 -1.65 8.38 17.94
CA SER A 480 -1.71 8.71 19.37
C SER A 480 -3.11 8.97 19.91
N ILE A 481 -3.89 9.82 19.28
CA ILE A 481 -5.23 10.24 19.77
C ILE A 481 -6.37 9.99 18.77
N TYR A 482 -6.06 9.54 17.54
CA TYR A 482 -7.07 9.41 16.48
C TYR A 482 -7.09 8.00 15.91
N ALA A 483 -8.29 7.42 15.84
CA ALA A 483 -8.54 6.15 15.18
C ALA A 483 -8.92 6.37 13.71
N PRO A 484 -8.27 5.71 12.76
CA PRO A 484 -8.69 5.78 11.36
C PRO A 484 -10.17 5.42 11.21
N LEU A 485 -10.94 6.33 10.60
CA LEU A 485 -12.38 6.14 10.41
C LEU A 485 -12.68 4.87 9.61
N SER A 486 -11.88 4.60 8.58
CA SER A 486 -11.95 3.40 7.76
C SER A 486 -11.86 2.12 8.59
N VAL A 487 -10.89 2.06 9.52
CA VAL A 487 -10.69 0.90 10.39
C VAL A 487 -11.75 0.85 11.51
N ARG A 488 -12.20 1.99 11.99
CA ARG A 488 -13.30 2.06 12.96
C ARG A 488 -14.61 1.50 12.39
N ILE A 489 -14.87 1.71 11.10
CA ILE A 489 -15.99 1.09 10.38
C ILE A 489 -15.84 -0.44 10.41
N VAL A 490 -14.66 -0.97 10.12
CA VAL A 490 -14.39 -2.42 10.16
C VAL A 490 -14.59 -2.95 11.58
N GLU A 491 -14.04 -2.30 12.58
CA GLU A 491 -14.19 -2.70 14.00
C GLU A 491 -15.66 -2.76 14.45
N GLN A 492 -16.45 -1.73 14.10
CA GLN A 492 -17.87 -1.73 14.43
C GLN A 492 -18.63 -2.84 13.69
N HIS A 493 -18.23 -3.17 12.44
CA HIS A 493 -18.81 -4.27 11.69
C HIS A 493 -18.60 -5.63 12.38
N LEU A 494 -17.49 -5.83 13.10
CA LEU A 494 -17.22 -7.08 13.80
C LEU A 494 -18.21 -7.37 14.94
N LYS A 495 -18.84 -6.33 15.48
CA LYS A 495 -19.84 -6.45 16.56
C LYS A 495 -21.14 -7.09 16.05
N PRO A 496 -21.90 -7.77 16.91
CA PRO A 496 -23.20 -8.31 16.53
C PRO A 496 -24.12 -7.24 15.93
N ASN A 497 -24.69 -7.50 14.75
CA ASN A 497 -25.50 -6.56 13.97
C ASN A 497 -24.80 -5.22 13.65
N GLY A 498 -23.46 -5.20 13.71
CA GLY A 498 -22.67 -3.98 13.59
C GLY A 498 -22.90 -3.22 12.29
N TRP A 499 -23.05 -3.92 11.15
CA TRP A 499 -23.28 -3.27 9.85
C TRP A 499 -24.62 -2.52 9.78
N GLN A 500 -25.69 -3.12 10.30
CA GLN A 500 -27.00 -2.48 10.32
C GLN A 500 -27.00 -1.22 11.19
N MET A 501 -26.34 -1.30 12.38
CA MET A 501 -26.17 -0.15 13.28
C MET A 501 -25.28 0.95 12.66
N LEU A 502 -24.35 0.58 11.79
CA LEU A 502 -23.48 1.52 11.08
C LEU A 502 -24.22 2.28 9.98
N THR A 503 -25.18 1.66 9.29
CA THR A 503 -25.82 2.24 8.09
C THR A 503 -26.40 3.63 8.35
N GLU A 504 -27.04 3.84 9.50
CA GLU A 504 -27.56 5.16 9.88
C GLU A 504 -26.42 6.16 10.16
N LYS A 505 -25.38 5.73 10.88
CA LYS A 505 -24.23 6.56 11.26
C LYS A 505 -23.41 6.99 10.04
N LEU A 506 -23.28 6.10 9.06
CA LEU A 506 -22.54 6.34 7.82
C LEU A 506 -23.32 7.17 6.78
N SER A 507 -24.59 7.48 7.01
CA SER A 507 -25.41 8.26 6.09
C SER A 507 -24.86 9.67 5.81
N SER A 508 -24.11 10.23 6.76
CA SER A 508 -23.46 11.54 6.63
C SER A 508 -22.15 11.53 5.81
N LEU A 509 -21.59 10.34 5.54
CA LEU A 509 -20.38 10.15 4.76
C LEU A 509 -20.68 10.02 3.26
N PRO A 510 -19.71 10.39 2.40
CA PRO A 510 -19.90 10.33 0.95
C PRO A 510 -20.25 8.94 0.44
N GLY A 511 -21.10 8.89 -0.59
CA GLY A 511 -21.46 7.68 -1.30
C GLY A 511 -22.36 6.72 -0.52
N PRO A 512 -22.85 5.68 -1.20
CA PRO A 512 -23.77 4.70 -0.65
C PRO A 512 -23.11 3.77 0.37
N THR A 513 -23.91 3.22 1.27
CA THR A 513 -23.59 2.06 2.11
C THR A 513 -24.35 0.88 1.52
N PHE A 514 -23.65 -0.21 1.23
CA PHE A 514 -24.24 -1.38 0.60
C PHE A 514 -23.82 -2.68 1.27
N GLU A 515 -24.67 -3.68 1.14
CA GLU A 515 -24.39 -5.07 1.48
C GLU A 515 -24.91 -5.98 0.37
N ASP A 516 -24.19 -7.05 0.09
CA ASP A 516 -24.56 -8.03 -0.93
C ASP A 516 -24.24 -9.44 -0.44
N PHE A 517 -25.17 -10.35 -0.66
CA PHE A 517 -25.06 -11.76 -0.27
C PHE A 517 -25.05 -12.62 -1.53
N GLN A 518 -23.89 -13.18 -1.85
CA GLN A 518 -23.77 -14.12 -2.95
C GLN A 518 -24.31 -15.49 -2.51
N SER A 519 -25.49 -15.88 -3.01
CA SER A 519 -26.03 -17.21 -2.77
C SER A 519 -25.11 -18.28 -3.34
N SER A 520 -24.55 -19.14 -2.50
CA SER A 520 -24.05 -20.43 -2.97
C SER A 520 -25.27 -21.26 -3.39
N ALA A 521 -25.36 -21.59 -4.69
CA ALA A 521 -26.32 -22.59 -5.14
C ALA A 521 -26.05 -23.90 -4.38
N SER A 522 -27.08 -24.37 -3.66
CA SER A 522 -27.13 -25.63 -2.86
C SER A 522 -26.30 -25.70 -1.58
N LEU A 523 -26.88 -25.25 -0.47
CA LEU A 523 -26.80 -25.99 0.77
C LEU A 523 -27.48 -27.36 0.58
N SER A 524 -26.91 -28.25 -0.22
CA SER A 524 -27.30 -29.65 -0.17
C SER A 524 -26.70 -30.23 1.10
N THR A 525 -27.55 -30.39 2.08
CA THR A 525 -27.39 -31.22 3.24
C THR A 525 -26.79 -32.58 2.86
N ARG A 526 -25.46 -32.70 2.84
CA ARG A 526 -24.82 -34.01 3.03
C ARG A 526 -24.61 -34.20 4.54
N ARG A 527 -25.67 -34.64 5.20
CA ARG A 527 -25.54 -35.42 6.43
C ARG A 527 -24.82 -36.72 6.05
N GLY A 528 -23.67 -36.92 6.66
CA GLY A 528 -23.06 -38.23 6.74
C GLY A 528 -21.57 -38.26 6.45
N SER A 529 -20.75 -37.97 7.46
CA SER A 529 -19.63 -38.83 7.85
C SER A 529 -19.00 -38.31 9.15
N PHE A 530 -18.91 -39.21 10.09
CA PHE A 530 -18.23 -39.04 11.37
C PHE A 530 -16.74 -38.74 11.14
N THR A 531 -16.30 -37.54 11.45
CA THR A 531 -14.90 -37.24 11.81
C THR A 531 -14.90 -36.05 12.77
N SER A 532 -14.40 -36.30 13.97
CA SER A 532 -13.91 -35.41 15.04
C SER A 532 -14.46 -33.98 15.09
N GLU A 533 -15.20 -33.73 16.14
CA GLU A 533 -15.59 -32.42 16.68
C GLU A 533 -14.35 -31.56 16.99
N ILE A 534 -13.78 -30.92 15.98
CA ILE A 534 -13.14 -29.64 16.18
C ILE A 534 -14.30 -28.65 16.17
N SER A 535 -14.59 -28.06 17.31
CA SER A 535 -15.63 -27.05 17.45
C SER A 535 -15.39 -25.95 16.39
N GLN A 536 -16.39 -25.67 15.55
CA GLN A 536 -16.33 -24.62 14.50
C GLN A 536 -16.01 -23.20 15.05
N SER A 537 -15.90 -23.06 16.37
CA SER A 537 -15.56 -21.83 17.08
C SER A 537 -14.06 -21.47 17.06
N ASP A 538 -13.16 -22.42 16.72
CA ASP A 538 -11.71 -22.21 16.88
C ASP A 538 -11.00 -21.76 15.61
N ILE A 539 -11.69 -21.77 14.46
CA ILE A 539 -11.11 -21.31 13.18
C ILE A 539 -11.40 -19.82 13.02
N PRO A 540 -10.38 -18.95 12.87
CA PRO A 540 -10.59 -17.52 12.65
C PRO A 540 -11.35 -17.25 11.36
N ARG A 541 -12.29 -16.29 11.42
CA ARG A 541 -12.99 -15.81 10.23
C ARG A 541 -12.03 -15.00 9.37
N VAL A 542 -12.02 -15.24 8.08
CA VAL A 542 -11.18 -14.52 7.13
C VAL A 542 -11.97 -13.37 6.48
N ILE A 543 -11.50 -12.16 6.67
CA ILE A 543 -12.10 -10.95 6.12
C ILE A 543 -11.11 -10.24 5.22
N VAL A 544 -11.49 -10.03 3.96
CA VAL A 544 -10.75 -9.15 3.04
C VAL A 544 -11.21 -7.71 3.25
N VAL A 545 -10.29 -6.79 3.47
CA VAL A 545 -10.56 -5.35 3.49
C VAL A 545 -9.89 -4.72 2.28
N PHE A 546 -10.70 -4.21 1.33
CA PHE A 546 -10.20 -3.62 0.09
C PHE A 546 -10.37 -2.10 0.08
N PHE A 547 -9.25 -1.38 0.02
CA PHE A 547 -9.21 0.08 -0.05
C PHE A 547 -9.09 0.53 -1.50
N VAL A 548 -10.12 1.23 -1.99
CA VAL A 548 -10.14 1.84 -3.33
C VAL A 548 -9.66 3.28 -3.22
N GLY A 549 -8.55 3.60 -3.87
CA GLY A 549 -7.94 4.93 -3.82
C GLY A 549 -6.76 5.08 -2.84
N GLY A 550 -6.32 3.98 -2.21
CA GLY A 550 -5.12 3.94 -1.38
C GLY A 550 -5.35 3.58 0.08
N CYS A 551 -4.31 3.03 0.72
CA CYS A 551 -4.27 2.66 2.14
C CYS A 551 -2.94 3.08 2.76
N THR A 552 -2.94 3.43 4.04
CA THR A 552 -1.75 3.82 4.82
C THR A 552 -1.26 2.67 5.70
N PHE A 553 0.02 2.68 6.08
CA PHE A 553 0.56 1.71 7.05
C PHE A 553 -0.08 1.84 8.44
N ALA A 554 -0.53 3.02 8.84
CA ALA A 554 -1.28 3.20 10.07
C ALA A 554 -2.63 2.45 10.07
N GLU A 555 -3.36 2.49 8.95
CA GLU A 555 -4.60 1.71 8.78
C GLU A 555 -4.33 0.21 8.81
N ILE A 556 -3.25 -0.23 8.16
CA ILE A 556 -2.80 -1.63 8.18
C ILE A 556 -2.47 -2.08 9.61
N SER A 557 -1.68 -1.28 10.34
CA SER A 557 -1.32 -1.56 11.74
C SER A 557 -2.56 -1.63 12.64
N ALA A 558 -3.52 -0.75 12.43
CA ALA A 558 -4.78 -0.75 13.17
C ALA A 558 -5.62 -2.02 12.89
N LEU A 559 -5.67 -2.50 11.64
CA LEU A 559 -6.35 -3.77 11.30
C LEU A 559 -5.63 -4.97 11.92
N ARG A 560 -4.29 -5.02 11.89
CA ARG A 560 -3.49 -6.04 12.55
C ARG A 560 -3.72 -6.06 14.06
N PHE A 561 -3.83 -4.89 14.67
CA PHE A 561 -4.17 -4.77 16.09
C PHE A 561 -5.54 -5.39 16.40
N LEU A 562 -6.56 -5.14 15.58
CA LEU A 562 -7.88 -5.75 15.75
C LEU A 562 -7.84 -7.29 15.61
N SER A 563 -7.01 -7.84 14.74
CA SER A 563 -6.88 -9.29 14.58
C SER A 563 -6.18 -9.96 15.78
N GLN A 564 -5.36 -9.22 16.52
CA GLN A 564 -4.65 -9.71 17.71
C GLN A 564 -5.51 -9.72 18.98
N GLN A 565 -6.69 -9.09 18.96
CA GLN A 565 -7.61 -9.09 20.07
C GLN A 565 -8.32 -10.44 20.18
N GLU A 566 -8.23 -11.09 21.35
CA GLU A 566 -8.79 -12.43 21.61
C GLU A 566 -10.29 -12.53 21.32
N ASP A 567 -11.04 -11.44 21.55
CA ASP A 567 -12.50 -11.41 21.37
C ASP A 567 -12.92 -11.44 19.89
N ASN A 568 -12.07 -11.06 18.96
CA ASN A 568 -12.45 -10.90 17.55
C ASN A 568 -12.38 -12.20 16.73
N ASN A 569 -11.43 -13.08 17.01
CA ASN A 569 -11.17 -14.33 16.26
C ASN A 569 -11.26 -14.14 14.74
N VAL A 570 -10.51 -13.15 14.20
CA VAL A 570 -10.54 -12.72 12.80
C VAL A 570 -9.13 -12.63 12.23
N GLU A 571 -8.97 -13.08 11.00
CA GLU A 571 -7.79 -12.87 10.18
C GLU A 571 -8.11 -11.89 9.05
N PHE A 572 -7.37 -10.79 8.94
CA PHE A 572 -7.53 -9.83 7.85
C PHE A 572 -6.57 -10.12 6.70
N VAL A 573 -7.08 -9.99 5.48
CA VAL A 573 -6.29 -9.83 4.26
C VAL A 573 -6.56 -8.43 3.74
N ILE A 574 -5.54 -7.59 3.72
CA ILE A 574 -5.64 -6.18 3.37
C ILE A 574 -5.27 -6.03 1.90
N CYS A 575 -6.19 -5.50 1.11
CA CYS A 575 -6.00 -5.23 -0.30
C CYS A 575 -6.13 -3.74 -0.57
N THR A 576 -5.32 -3.21 -1.45
CA THR A 576 -5.41 -1.79 -1.83
C THR A 576 -5.04 -1.57 -3.28
N THR A 577 -5.53 -0.50 -3.88
CA THR A 577 -5.10 -0.05 -5.20
C THR A 577 -3.66 0.50 -5.16
N LYS A 578 -3.26 1.11 -4.03
CA LYS A 578 -1.92 1.63 -3.78
C LYS A 578 -1.63 1.81 -2.28
N LEU A 579 -0.38 1.63 -1.87
CA LEU A 579 0.10 2.11 -0.58
C LEU A 579 0.45 3.59 -0.67
N VAL A 580 -0.07 4.39 0.25
CA VAL A 580 0.08 5.85 0.27
C VAL A 580 0.45 6.35 1.66
N ASN A 581 1.15 7.47 1.70
CA ASN A 581 1.34 8.29 2.90
C ASN A 581 0.94 9.73 2.63
N LYS A 582 0.95 10.60 3.63
CA LYS A 582 0.54 12.00 3.48
C LYS A 582 1.28 12.74 2.35
N ASN A 583 2.57 12.45 2.16
CA ASN A 583 3.39 13.10 1.13
C ASN A 583 3.01 12.62 -0.27
N THR A 584 3.00 11.31 -0.49
CA THR A 584 2.64 10.71 -1.80
C THR A 584 1.18 10.99 -2.18
N PHE A 585 0.30 11.07 -1.19
CA PHE A 585 -1.09 11.46 -1.41
C PHE A 585 -1.22 12.91 -1.86
N LEU A 586 -0.55 13.85 -1.19
CA LEU A 586 -0.58 15.26 -1.56
C LEU A 586 0.09 15.55 -2.90
N ASP A 587 1.16 14.80 -3.25
CA ASP A 587 1.81 14.91 -4.56
C ASP A 587 0.85 14.63 -5.73
N THR A 588 -0.22 13.89 -5.49
CA THR A 588 -1.27 13.62 -6.49
C THR A 588 -1.96 14.90 -6.98
N PHE A 589 -2.02 15.93 -6.14
CA PHE A 589 -2.72 17.19 -6.43
C PHE A 589 -1.81 18.28 -6.95
N ILE A 590 -0.51 18.21 -6.63
CA ILE A 590 0.46 19.25 -6.96
C ILE A 590 0.82 19.13 -8.44
N GLU A 591 0.53 20.18 -9.19
CA GLU A 591 0.96 20.32 -10.59
C GLU A 591 2.30 21.07 -10.61
N ASN A 592 3.30 20.46 -11.28
CA ASN A 592 4.66 21.00 -11.41
C ASN A 592 4.80 21.88 -12.67
#